data_e9f541344d40c3138dcc3917f00a35d1
#
_entry.id   e9f541344d40c3138dcc3917f00a35d1
#
_cell.length_a   1.000
_cell.length_b   1.000
_cell.length_c   1.000
_cell.angle_alpha   90.00
_cell.angle_beta   90.00
_cell.angle_gamma   90.00
#
_symmetry.space_group_name_H-M   'P 1'
#
loop_
_entity.id
_entity.type
_entity.pdbx_description
1 polymer ?
#
loop_
_entity_poly.entity_id
_entity_poly.type
_entity_poly.pdbx_seq_one_letter_code
_entity_poly.pdbx_strand_id
1 'polypeptide(L)'
;MSSNWKSIALTVVMAALASAGGAWLGAGWMMQRHETLGLHEIVHQKLDLTAEQDVRLDEIEARFAVRREALEADVRAANRELAQAIAASQGDSPEVRAAVDHFHDAMGALQKATIAHVFEMRAVLTPEQARVFDREIAGALTQEPR
;
A
#
# COMPACT_ATOMS: atom_id res chain seq x y z
N MET A 1 26.26 21.48 -37.51
CA MET A 1 25.01 20.70 -37.41
C MET A 1 25.01 19.65 -36.30
N SER A 2 25.91 19.71 -35.29
CA SER A 2 26.04 18.68 -34.23
C SER A 2 25.49 19.05 -32.86
N SER A 3 24.96 20.30 -32.70
CA SER A 3 24.48 20.79 -31.40
C SER A 3 23.03 20.30 -31.04
N ASN A 4 22.20 20.12 -32.06
CA ASN A 4 20.78 19.80 -31.84
C ASN A 4 20.54 18.33 -31.45
N TRP A 5 21.41 17.40 -31.88
CA TRP A 5 21.30 15.98 -31.52
C TRP A 5 21.52 15.75 -30.01
N LYS A 6 22.50 16.42 -29.41
CA LYS A 6 22.79 16.28 -27.98
C LYS A 6 21.63 16.82 -27.14
N SER A 7 20.99 17.91 -27.56
CA SER A 7 19.78 18.44 -26.90
C SER A 7 18.59 17.51 -27.04
N ILE A 8 18.37 16.92 -28.22
CA ILE A 8 17.30 15.95 -28.47
C ILE A 8 17.52 14.68 -27.65
N ALA A 9 18.75 14.15 -27.61
CA ALA A 9 19.07 12.98 -26.79
C ALA A 9 18.86 13.23 -25.28
N LEU A 10 19.24 14.40 -24.78
CA LEU A 10 19.03 14.79 -23.38
C LEU A 10 17.52 14.90 -23.04
N THR A 11 16.72 15.48 -23.94
CA THR A 11 15.27 15.61 -23.75
C THR A 11 14.59 14.23 -23.75
N VAL A 12 15.00 13.31 -24.62
CA VAL A 12 14.45 11.94 -24.66
C VAL A 12 14.81 11.15 -23.40
N VAL A 13 16.03 11.28 -22.89
CA VAL A 13 16.46 10.62 -21.64
C VAL A 13 15.71 11.18 -20.44
N MET A 14 15.53 12.50 -20.36
CA MET A 14 14.75 13.14 -19.29
C MET A 14 13.27 12.75 -19.35
N ALA A 15 12.67 12.63 -20.52
CA ALA A 15 11.31 12.18 -20.70
C ALA A 15 11.14 10.70 -20.31
N ALA A 16 12.10 9.85 -20.64
CA ALA A 16 12.10 8.43 -20.27
C ALA A 16 12.23 8.22 -18.74
N LEU A 17 13.08 9.01 -18.08
CA LEU A 17 13.23 8.97 -16.62
C LEU A 17 11.98 9.50 -15.89
N ALA A 18 11.35 10.54 -16.40
CA ALA A 18 10.10 11.06 -15.86
C ALA A 18 8.94 10.07 -16.04
N SER A 19 8.90 9.34 -17.17
CA SER A 19 7.88 8.32 -17.44
C SER A 19 8.06 7.07 -16.56
N ALA A 20 9.29 6.63 -16.34
CA ALA A 20 9.58 5.49 -15.47
C ALA A 20 9.31 5.80 -14.00
N GLY A 21 9.65 7.01 -13.51
CA GLY A 21 9.36 7.45 -12.16
C GLY A 21 7.86 7.62 -11.90
N GLY A 22 7.12 8.18 -12.86
CA GLY A 22 5.67 8.35 -12.76
C GLY A 22 4.90 7.04 -12.78
N ALA A 23 5.33 6.06 -13.57
CA ALA A 23 4.73 4.73 -13.62
C ALA A 23 4.94 3.94 -12.32
N TRP A 24 6.11 4.08 -11.70
CA TRP A 24 6.44 3.37 -10.46
C TRP A 24 5.67 3.93 -9.24
N LEU A 25 5.54 5.26 -9.14
CA LEU A 25 4.76 5.92 -8.10
C LEU A 25 3.25 5.71 -8.30
N GLY A 26 2.77 5.69 -9.55
CA GLY A 26 1.37 5.43 -9.88
C GLY A 26 0.95 3.98 -9.63
N ALA A 27 1.80 3.00 -9.95
CA ALA A 27 1.51 1.59 -9.74
C ALA A 27 1.42 1.24 -8.24
N GLY A 28 2.29 1.77 -7.39
CA GLY A 28 2.23 1.55 -5.94
C GLY A 28 0.94 2.12 -5.31
N TRP A 29 0.50 3.29 -5.76
CA TRP A 29 -0.72 3.93 -5.26
C TRP A 29 -2.00 3.22 -5.76
N MET A 30 -1.96 2.66 -6.98
CA MET A 30 -3.05 1.91 -7.58
C MET A 30 -3.20 0.52 -6.95
N MET A 31 -2.10 -0.17 -6.64
CA MET A 31 -2.12 -1.47 -5.96
C MET A 31 -2.70 -1.36 -4.55
N GLN A 32 -2.34 -0.33 -3.76
CA GLN A 32 -2.86 -0.13 -2.41
C GLN A 32 -4.38 0.14 -2.37
N ARG A 33 -4.95 0.77 -3.40
CA ARG A 33 -6.41 0.95 -3.51
C ARG A 33 -7.14 -0.34 -3.86
N HIS A 34 -6.54 -1.23 -4.62
CA HIS A 34 -7.18 -2.49 -5.01
C HIS A 34 -7.30 -3.49 -3.86
N GLU A 35 -6.36 -3.52 -2.91
CA GLU A 35 -6.42 -4.46 -1.78
C GLU A 35 -7.59 -4.16 -0.83
N THR A 36 -7.87 -2.89 -0.58
CA THR A 36 -8.97 -2.51 0.34
C THR A 36 -10.35 -2.58 -0.30
N LEU A 37 -10.46 -2.27 -1.59
CA LEU A 37 -11.70 -2.45 -2.33
C LEU A 37 -12.04 -3.94 -2.46
N GLY A 38 -11.03 -4.80 -2.68
CA GLY A 38 -11.21 -6.25 -2.75
C GLY A 38 -11.75 -6.85 -1.45
N LEU A 39 -11.27 -6.42 -0.28
CA LEU A 39 -11.71 -6.95 1.01
C LEU A 39 -13.16 -6.56 1.33
N HIS A 40 -13.51 -5.30 1.15
CA HIS A 40 -14.88 -4.80 1.28
C HIS A 40 -15.83 -5.55 0.33
N GLU A 41 -15.45 -5.68 -0.94
CA GLU A 41 -16.24 -6.41 -1.94
C GLU A 41 -16.43 -7.88 -1.59
N ILE A 42 -15.39 -8.58 -1.10
CA ILE A 42 -15.47 -9.96 -0.64
C ILE A 42 -16.50 -10.10 0.48
N VAL A 43 -16.45 -9.23 1.47
CA VAL A 43 -17.29 -9.31 2.66
C VAL A 43 -18.76 -9.02 2.30
N HIS A 44 -19.04 -7.94 1.60
CA HIS A 44 -20.41 -7.50 1.32
C HIS A 44 -21.07 -8.19 0.11
N GLN A 45 -20.30 -8.79 -0.81
CA GLN A 45 -20.86 -9.46 -2.00
C GLN A 45 -20.83 -10.98 -1.93
N LYS A 46 -19.88 -11.58 -1.20
CA LYS A 46 -19.70 -13.05 -1.19
C LYS A 46 -20.17 -13.71 0.11
N LEU A 47 -20.46 -12.93 1.14
CA LEU A 47 -20.94 -13.44 2.41
C LEU A 47 -22.39 -13.01 2.61
N ASP A 48 -23.26 -13.98 2.95
CA ASP A 48 -24.64 -13.70 3.38
C ASP A 48 -24.63 -13.13 4.80
N LEU A 49 -24.43 -11.82 4.92
CA LEU A 49 -24.37 -11.11 6.20
C LEU A 49 -25.77 -10.85 6.77
N THR A 50 -25.88 -10.92 8.09
CA THR A 50 -27.05 -10.34 8.76
C THR A 50 -26.93 -8.81 8.85
N ALA A 51 -28.05 -8.11 8.97
CA ALA A 51 -28.02 -6.65 9.14
C ALA A 51 -27.18 -6.18 10.34
N GLU A 52 -27.11 -7.00 11.41
CA GLU A 52 -26.28 -6.71 12.57
C GLU A 52 -24.78 -6.87 12.27
N GLN A 53 -24.41 -7.90 11.51
CA GLN A 53 -23.04 -8.09 11.07
C GLN A 53 -22.59 -6.97 10.14
N ASP A 54 -23.45 -6.57 9.21
CA ASP A 54 -23.19 -5.50 8.24
C ASP A 54 -22.85 -4.19 8.97
N VAL A 55 -23.68 -3.77 9.92
CA VAL A 55 -23.43 -2.56 10.74
C VAL A 55 -22.10 -2.66 11.51
N ARG A 56 -21.80 -3.83 12.10
CA ARG A 56 -20.53 -4.01 12.84
C ARG A 56 -19.31 -3.97 11.94
N LEU A 57 -19.41 -4.52 10.75
CA LEU A 57 -18.33 -4.49 9.75
C LEU A 57 -18.08 -3.07 9.27
N ASP A 58 -19.14 -2.30 8.97
CA ASP A 58 -19.03 -0.89 8.60
C ASP A 58 -18.31 -0.07 9.68
N GLU A 59 -18.61 -0.30 10.97
CA GLU A 59 -17.94 0.36 12.08
C GLU A 59 -16.44 0.00 12.16
N ILE A 60 -16.08 -1.27 11.93
CA ILE A 60 -14.69 -1.75 11.91
C ILE A 60 -13.94 -1.11 10.74
N GLU A 61 -14.54 -1.08 9.56
CA GLU A 61 -13.97 -0.47 8.37
C GLU A 61 -13.75 1.04 8.54
N ALA A 62 -14.74 1.75 9.09
CA ALA A 62 -14.63 3.18 9.34
C ALA A 62 -13.49 3.52 10.30
N ARG A 63 -13.33 2.76 11.40
CA ARG A 63 -12.20 2.94 12.33
C ARG A 63 -10.86 2.65 11.67
N PHE A 64 -10.80 1.59 10.88
CA PHE A 64 -9.58 1.24 10.17
C PHE A 64 -9.21 2.28 9.12
N ALA A 65 -10.17 2.83 8.38
CA ALA A 65 -9.92 3.87 7.37
C ALA A 65 -9.18 5.08 7.95
N VAL A 66 -9.61 5.59 9.12
CA VAL A 66 -8.93 6.69 9.82
C VAL A 66 -7.51 6.30 10.24
N ARG A 67 -7.35 5.10 10.83
CA ARG A 67 -6.03 4.61 11.27
C ARG A 67 -5.08 4.40 10.09
N ARG A 68 -5.58 3.83 9.00
CA ARG A 68 -4.81 3.62 7.77
C ARG A 68 -4.31 4.93 7.18
N GLU A 69 -5.17 5.95 7.10
CA GLU A 69 -4.79 7.26 6.57
C GLU A 69 -3.59 7.86 7.34
N ALA A 70 -3.59 7.76 8.68
CA ALA A 70 -2.49 8.20 9.51
C ALA A 70 -1.20 7.39 9.22
N LEU A 71 -1.29 6.06 9.18
CA LEU A 71 -0.15 5.18 8.90
C LEU A 71 0.42 5.39 7.49
N GLU A 72 -0.43 5.59 6.50
CA GLU A 72 0.00 5.94 5.14
C GLU A 72 0.71 7.31 5.10
N ALA A 73 0.27 8.27 5.92
CA ALA A 73 0.95 9.56 6.04
C ALA A 73 2.36 9.38 6.63
N ASP A 74 2.53 8.49 7.62
CA ASP A 74 3.84 8.17 8.22
C ASP A 74 4.76 7.49 7.19
N VAL A 75 4.25 6.53 6.42
CA VAL A 75 5.00 5.90 5.30
C VAL A 75 5.46 6.95 4.28
N ARG A 76 4.56 7.86 3.90
CA ARG A 76 4.93 8.95 2.98
C ARG A 76 5.97 9.90 3.59
N ALA A 77 5.94 10.15 4.88
CA ALA A 77 6.92 10.98 5.58
C ALA A 77 8.29 10.28 5.61
N ALA A 78 8.34 9.01 6.02
CA ALA A 78 9.56 8.21 6.04
C ALA A 78 10.20 8.07 4.65
N ASN A 79 9.38 7.90 3.60
CA ASN A 79 9.87 7.84 2.21
C ASN A 79 10.49 9.18 1.74
N ARG A 80 9.92 10.32 2.16
CA ARG A 80 10.54 11.64 1.88
C ARG A 80 11.86 11.83 2.61
N GLU A 81 11.94 11.38 3.87
CA GLU A 81 13.18 11.41 4.66
C GLU A 81 14.27 10.57 4.01
N LEU A 82 13.94 9.35 3.57
CA LEU A 82 14.86 8.48 2.84
C LEU A 82 15.35 9.14 1.55
N ALA A 83 14.46 9.75 0.77
CA ALA A 83 14.84 10.43 -0.45
C ALA A 83 15.79 11.61 -0.18
N GLN A 84 15.57 12.38 0.90
CA GLN A 84 16.45 13.48 1.31
C GLN A 84 17.81 12.96 1.78
N ALA A 85 17.84 11.88 2.58
CA ALA A 85 19.09 11.27 3.03
C ALA A 85 19.94 10.78 1.86
N ILE A 86 19.32 10.11 0.88
CA ILE A 86 20.00 9.66 -0.35
C ILE A 86 20.54 10.86 -1.16
N ALA A 87 19.75 11.91 -1.32
CA ALA A 87 20.16 13.10 -2.08
C ALA A 87 21.31 13.87 -1.41
N ALA A 88 21.37 13.86 -0.09
CA ALA A 88 22.44 14.54 0.68
C ALA A 88 23.71 13.70 0.82
N SER A 89 23.64 12.38 0.60
CA SER A 89 24.75 11.45 0.78
C SER A 89 25.46 11.14 -0.53
N GLN A 90 26.77 10.85 -0.45
CA GLN A 90 27.56 10.36 -1.60
C GLN A 90 27.71 8.83 -1.60
N GLY A 91 26.90 8.12 -0.81
CA GLY A 91 26.93 6.67 -0.68
C GLY A 91 26.20 6.16 0.54
N ASP A 92 26.49 4.93 0.97
CA ASP A 92 25.92 4.31 2.16
C ASP A 92 26.44 5.01 3.42
N SER A 93 25.58 5.83 4.04
CA SER A 93 25.86 6.58 5.24
C SER A 93 24.98 6.12 6.41
N PRO A 94 25.36 6.44 7.68
CA PRO A 94 24.50 6.17 8.83
C PRO A 94 23.11 6.80 8.72
N GLU A 95 23.01 7.98 8.14
CA GLU A 95 21.76 8.70 7.92
C GLU A 95 20.86 7.98 6.92
N VAL A 96 21.42 7.48 5.83
CA VAL A 96 20.68 6.66 4.85
C VAL A 96 20.17 5.39 5.48
N ARG A 97 21.00 4.69 6.27
CA ARG A 97 20.59 3.47 6.97
C ARG A 97 19.47 3.74 7.98
N ALA A 98 19.59 4.80 8.78
CA ALA A 98 18.53 5.20 9.72
C ALA A 98 17.21 5.52 9.02
N ALA A 99 17.26 6.22 7.88
CA ALA A 99 16.07 6.51 7.09
C ALA A 99 15.44 5.25 6.47
N VAL A 100 16.26 4.26 6.06
CA VAL A 100 15.77 2.95 5.61
C VAL A 100 15.06 2.21 6.74
N ASP A 101 15.64 2.19 7.95
CA ASP A 101 15.03 1.54 9.11
C ASP A 101 13.70 2.19 9.47
N HIS A 102 13.64 3.53 9.48
CA HIS A 102 12.40 4.26 9.72
C HIS A 102 11.32 3.95 8.67
N PHE A 103 11.69 3.87 7.40
CA PHE A 103 10.76 3.48 6.33
C PHE A 103 10.23 2.06 6.53
N HIS A 104 11.08 1.09 6.90
CA HIS A 104 10.67 -0.28 7.20
C HIS A 104 9.73 -0.35 8.41
N ASP A 105 10.00 0.43 9.46
CA ASP A 105 9.15 0.49 10.64
C ASP A 105 7.75 1.04 10.30
N ALA A 106 7.68 2.11 9.52
CA ALA A 106 6.41 2.70 9.07
C ALA A 106 5.62 1.72 8.19
N MET A 107 6.27 1.07 7.22
CA MET A 107 5.64 0.02 6.39
C MET A 107 5.17 -1.16 7.23
N GLY A 108 5.99 -1.63 8.18
CA GLY A 108 5.64 -2.71 9.09
C GLY A 108 4.45 -2.37 9.99
N ALA A 109 4.33 -1.12 10.43
CA ALA A 109 3.19 -0.65 11.23
C ALA A 109 1.89 -0.68 10.41
N LEU A 110 1.92 -0.21 9.17
CA LEU A 110 0.77 -0.26 8.25
C LEU A 110 0.36 -1.71 7.97
N GLN A 111 1.30 -2.60 7.67
CA GLN A 111 1.02 -4.00 7.41
C GLN A 111 0.41 -4.71 8.62
N LYS A 112 0.97 -4.49 9.83
CA LYS A 112 0.42 -5.06 11.07
C LYS A 112 -1.00 -4.57 11.33
N ALA A 113 -1.29 -3.28 11.10
CA ALA A 113 -2.62 -2.72 11.26
C ALA A 113 -3.62 -3.33 10.28
N THR A 114 -3.21 -3.55 9.02
CA THR A 114 -4.03 -4.21 8.00
C THR A 114 -4.37 -5.66 8.39
N ILE A 115 -3.40 -6.42 8.87
CA ILE A 115 -3.62 -7.80 9.33
C ILE A 115 -4.55 -7.82 10.56
N ALA A 116 -4.36 -6.90 11.51
CA ALA A 116 -5.23 -6.79 12.67
C ALA A 116 -6.68 -6.49 12.26
N HIS A 117 -6.88 -5.60 11.29
CA HIS A 117 -8.19 -5.28 10.72
C HIS A 117 -8.86 -6.52 10.09
N VAL A 118 -8.12 -7.33 9.32
CA VAL A 118 -8.64 -8.60 8.77
C VAL A 118 -9.15 -9.51 9.89
N PHE A 119 -8.44 -9.63 11.01
CA PHE A 119 -8.88 -10.44 12.15
C PHE A 119 -10.07 -9.83 12.89
N GLU A 120 -10.17 -8.50 12.99
CA GLU A 120 -11.34 -7.82 13.56
C GLU A 120 -12.60 -8.11 12.74
N MET A 121 -12.53 -8.01 11.42
CA MET A 121 -13.63 -8.36 10.52
C MET A 121 -14.03 -9.83 10.66
N ARG A 122 -13.05 -10.73 10.64
CA ARG A 122 -13.25 -12.16 10.79
C ARG A 122 -14.00 -12.53 12.08
N ALA A 123 -13.75 -11.81 13.17
CA ALA A 123 -14.35 -12.08 14.48
C ALA A 123 -15.88 -11.81 14.53
N VAL A 124 -16.41 -11.05 13.58
CA VAL A 124 -17.85 -10.78 13.45
C VAL A 124 -18.59 -11.90 12.70
N LEU A 125 -17.84 -12.73 11.95
CA LEU A 125 -18.40 -13.73 11.06
C LEU A 125 -18.76 -15.04 11.80
N THR A 126 -19.77 -15.74 11.31
CA THR A 126 -20.02 -17.13 11.72
C THR A 126 -18.88 -18.04 11.27
N PRO A 127 -18.76 -19.26 11.86
CA PRO A 127 -17.73 -20.23 11.43
C PRO A 127 -17.79 -20.57 9.93
N GLU A 128 -18.97 -20.60 9.34
CA GLU A 128 -19.19 -20.89 7.91
C GLU A 128 -18.72 -19.74 7.04
N GLN A 129 -19.13 -18.50 7.38
CA GLN A 129 -18.69 -17.27 6.71
C GLN A 129 -17.18 -17.08 6.84
N ALA A 130 -16.60 -17.31 8.03
CA ALA A 130 -15.17 -17.20 8.27
C ALA A 130 -14.35 -18.14 7.38
N ARG A 131 -14.83 -19.37 7.12
CA ARG A 131 -14.14 -20.29 6.18
C ARG A 131 -14.13 -19.78 4.74
N VAL A 132 -15.20 -19.11 4.31
CA VAL A 132 -15.23 -18.48 2.98
C VAL A 132 -14.26 -17.31 2.94
N PHE A 133 -14.34 -16.42 3.95
CA PHE A 133 -13.45 -15.27 4.11
C PHE A 133 -11.98 -15.68 4.11
N ASP A 134 -11.59 -16.67 4.93
CA ASP A 134 -10.20 -17.15 5.04
C ASP A 134 -9.66 -17.63 3.68
N ARG A 135 -10.47 -18.32 2.87
CA ARG A 135 -10.05 -18.76 1.52
C ARG A 135 -9.83 -17.61 0.57
N GLU A 136 -10.70 -16.60 0.60
CA GLU A 136 -10.56 -15.41 -0.26
C GLU A 136 -9.31 -14.60 0.11
N ILE A 137 -9.07 -14.41 1.42
CA ILE A 137 -7.86 -13.73 1.91
C ILE A 137 -6.60 -14.50 1.51
N ALA A 138 -6.57 -15.82 1.71
CA ALA A 138 -5.42 -16.64 1.32
C ALA A 138 -5.20 -16.57 -0.20
N GLY A 139 -6.26 -16.58 -1.00
CA GLY A 139 -6.20 -16.41 -2.44
C GLY A 139 -5.61 -15.04 -2.84
N ALA A 140 -6.06 -13.96 -2.20
CA ALA A 140 -5.56 -12.61 -2.47
C ALA A 140 -4.06 -12.46 -2.15
N LEU A 141 -3.60 -13.07 -1.05
CA LEU A 141 -2.19 -13.02 -0.63
C LEU A 141 -1.25 -13.86 -1.50
N THR A 142 -1.77 -14.88 -2.20
CA THR A 142 -0.97 -15.82 -3.00
C THR A 142 -1.05 -15.57 -4.51
N GLN A 143 -1.93 -14.65 -4.96
CA GLN A 143 -1.98 -14.26 -6.38
C GLN A 143 -0.79 -13.34 -6.69
N GLU A 144 0.08 -13.80 -7.60
CA GLU A 144 1.11 -12.92 -8.16
C GLU A 144 0.45 -11.78 -8.96
N PRO A 145 0.92 -10.54 -8.81
CA PRO A 145 0.45 -9.44 -9.65
C PRO A 145 0.76 -9.77 -11.12
N ARG A 146 -0.28 -9.81 -11.94
CA ARG A 146 -0.16 -9.97 -13.40
C ARG A 146 0.20 -8.67 -14.08
#